data_9f9b0190595ca3f541becdd12bb5a691
#
_entry.id   9f9b0190595ca3f541becdd12bb5a691
#
_cell.length_a   1.000
_cell.length_b   1.000
_cell.length_c   1.000
_cell.angle_alpha   90.00
_cell.angle_beta   90.00
_cell.angle_gamma   90.00
#
_symmetry.space_group_name_H-M   'P 1'
#
loop_
_entity.id
_entity.type
_entity.pdbx_description
1 polymer ?
#
loop_
_entity_poly.entity_id
_entity_poly.type
_entity_poly.pdbx_seq_one_letter_code
_entity_poly.pdbx_strand_id
1 'polypeptide(L)'
;MAACFAYVLVTLHERNVSSNWLFVLGVIYAVMPCYLGTAVSIWKDTPFSIAAAFICIAWYRIVMKVGNAVGNYSVYAISSVAFCLSRTNGWYSFLAISLIALAFTSLRNWKLLGISAVVLLSTWILLNPVLDWIGSKGIDYLEILSTPLQQISRVIWSDYDLKPDDVALLDE
;
A
#
# COMPACT_ATOMS: atom_id res chain seq x y z
N MET A 1 -6.62 10.58 1.84
CA MET A 1 -7.90 9.88 1.61
C MET A 1 -8.83 10.66 0.70
N ALA A 2 -9.22 11.91 1.02
CA ALA A 2 -10.15 12.70 0.19
C ALA A 2 -9.71 12.81 -1.29
N ALA A 3 -8.44 13.09 -1.56
CA ALA A 3 -7.90 13.15 -2.92
C ALA A 3 -8.02 11.81 -3.68
N CYS A 4 -7.80 10.69 -3.00
CA CYS A 4 -7.98 9.36 -3.58
C CYS A 4 -9.44 9.12 -3.95
N PHE A 5 -10.36 9.44 -3.05
CA PHE A 5 -11.78 9.31 -3.30
C PHE A 5 -12.26 10.24 -4.42
N ALA A 6 -11.80 11.49 -4.45
CA ALA A 6 -12.07 12.40 -5.56
C ALA A 6 -11.60 11.84 -6.90
N TYR A 7 -10.42 11.20 -6.94
CA TYR A 7 -9.91 10.56 -8.15
C TYR A 7 -10.78 9.38 -8.61
N VAL A 8 -11.35 8.61 -7.66
CA VAL A 8 -12.37 7.57 -7.97
C VAL A 8 -13.60 8.20 -8.61
N LEU A 9 -14.16 9.26 -7.98
CA LEU A 9 -15.37 9.92 -8.48
C LEU A 9 -15.16 10.49 -9.90
N VAL A 10 -14.03 11.14 -10.14
CA VAL A 10 -13.66 11.65 -11.49
C VAL A 10 -13.59 10.49 -12.49
N THR A 11 -12.97 9.37 -12.10
CA THR A 11 -12.87 8.20 -12.97
C THR A 11 -14.25 7.63 -13.32
N LEU A 12 -15.15 7.54 -12.35
CA LEU A 12 -16.53 7.09 -12.56
C LEU A 12 -17.34 8.07 -13.41
N HIS A 13 -17.14 9.38 -13.22
CA HIS A 13 -17.77 10.41 -14.05
C HIS A 13 -17.34 10.30 -15.52
N GLU A 14 -16.04 10.15 -15.78
CA GLU A 14 -15.49 9.94 -17.12
C GLU A 14 -15.99 8.62 -17.78
N ARG A 15 -16.52 7.69 -16.98
CA ARG A 15 -17.17 6.45 -17.44
C ARG A 15 -18.68 6.58 -17.56
N ASN A 16 -19.21 7.80 -17.59
CA ASN A 16 -20.65 8.11 -17.74
C ASN A 16 -21.53 7.53 -16.61
N VAL A 17 -21.00 7.34 -15.41
CA VAL A 17 -21.83 7.04 -14.24
C VAL A 17 -22.67 8.28 -13.90
N SER A 18 -23.96 8.09 -13.67
CA SER A 18 -24.88 9.23 -13.44
C SER A 18 -24.50 10.00 -12.21
N SER A 19 -24.67 11.33 -12.25
CA SER A 19 -24.34 12.24 -11.15
C SER A 19 -25.06 11.90 -9.84
N ASN A 20 -26.24 11.30 -9.91
CA ASN A 20 -26.98 10.85 -8.72
C ASN A 20 -26.22 9.77 -7.94
N TRP A 21 -25.65 8.78 -8.65
CA TRP A 21 -24.84 7.74 -8.02
C TRP A 21 -23.53 8.28 -7.47
N LEU A 22 -22.90 9.23 -8.17
CA LEU A 22 -21.70 9.90 -7.68
C LEU A 22 -21.97 10.69 -6.40
N PHE A 23 -23.12 11.37 -6.33
CA PHE A 23 -23.56 12.08 -5.13
C PHE A 23 -23.80 11.11 -3.96
N VAL A 24 -24.54 10.00 -4.21
CA VAL A 24 -24.79 8.98 -3.18
C VAL A 24 -23.49 8.40 -2.64
N LEU A 25 -22.53 8.05 -3.52
CA LEU A 25 -21.21 7.58 -3.10
C LEU A 25 -20.45 8.63 -2.27
N GLY A 26 -20.55 9.91 -2.66
CA GLY A 26 -19.96 11.02 -1.91
C GLY A 26 -20.53 11.13 -0.50
N VAL A 27 -21.84 11.03 -0.35
CA VAL A 27 -22.52 11.07 0.95
C VAL A 27 -22.13 9.86 1.80
N ILE A 28 -22.13 8.65 1.24
CA ILE A 28 -21.72 7.43 1.94
C ILE A 28 -20.29 7.60 2.46
N TYR A 29 -19.36 8.09 1.62
CA TYR A 29 -17.97 8.30 2.04
C TYR A 29 -17.86 9.33 3.16
N ALA A 30 -18.62 10.44 3.09
CA ALA A 30 -18.58 11.52 4.08
C ALA A 30 -19.16 11.09 5.44
N VAL A 31 -20.18 10.22 5.44
CA VAL A 31 -20.88 9.79 6.66
C VAL A 31 -20.21 8.57 7.32
N MET A 32 -19.37 7.81 6.60
CA MET A 32 -18.80 6.58 7.10
C MET A 32 -17.73 6.85 8.18
N PRO A 33 -17.98 6.48 9.47
CA PRO A 33 -17.12 6.86 10.59
C PRO A 33 -15.72 6.22 10.52
N CYS A 34 -15.56 5.11 9.81
CA CYS A 34 -14.27 4.46 9.63
C CYS A 34 -13.26 5.34 8.86
N TYR A 35 -13.71 6.18 7.94
CA TYR A 35 -12.83 7.12 7.23
C TYR A 35 -12.38 8.28 8.11
N LEU A 36 -13.24 8.74 9.01
CA LEU A 36 -12.90 9.77 9.99
C LEU A 36 -11.87 9.24 11.00
N GLY A 37 -12.09 8.03 11.51
CA GLY A 37 -11.17 7.39 12.45
C GLY A 37 -9.78 7.14 11.85
N THR A 38 -9.71 6.65 10.62
CA THR A 38 -8.42 6.42 9.94
C THR A 38 -7.74 7.71 9.47
N ALA A 39 -8.49 8.80 9.22
CA ALA A 39 -7.91 10.09 8.86
C ALA A 39 -7.23 10.77 10.06
N VAL A 40 -7.71 10.53 11.27
CA VAL A 40 -7.15 11.09 12.52
C VAL A 40 -6.01 10.21 13.06
N SER A 41 -6.04 8.90 12.81
CA SER A 41 -4.96 8.01 13.25
C SER A 41 -3.75 8.13 12.32
N ILE A 42 -2.61 8.55 12.89
CA ILE A 42 -1.31 8.57 12.20
C ILE A 42 -0.74 7.14 12.18
N TRP A 43 -1.40 6.25 11.46
CA TRP A 43 -0.94 4.87 11.35
C TRP A 43 -0.21 4.68 10.02
N LYS A 44 0.95 4.02 10.06
CA LYS A 44 1.79 3.76 8.88
C LYS A 44 1.05 3.01 7.75
N ASP A 45 -0.02 2.29 8.08
CA ASP A 45 -0.83 1.56 7.09
C ASP A 45 -1.78 2.45 6.29
N THR A 46 -2.11 3.64 6.80
CA THR A 46 -2.97 4.59 6.08
C THR A 46 -2.35 5.10 4.77
N PRO A 47 -1.11 5.64 4.75
CA PRO A 47 -0.46 6.05 3.50
C PRO A 47 -0.23 4.87 2.54
N PHE A 48 0.09 3.68 3.07
CA PHE A 48 0.24 2.47 2.27
C PHE A 48 -1.05 2.11 1.54
N SER A 49 -2.19 2.09 2.24
CA SER A 49 -3.50 1.78 1.66
C SER A 49 -3.96 2.81 0.64
N ILE A 50 -3.70 4.11 0.90
CA ILE A 50 -4.00 5.20 -0.03
C ILE A 50 -3.17 5.03 -1.31
N ALA A 51 -1.88 4.75 -1.19
CA ALA A 51 -1.00 4.53 -2.33
C ALA A 51 -1.44 3.32 -3.16
N ALA A 52 -1.83 2.20 -2.51
CA ALA A 52 -2.40 1.03 -3.18
C ALA A 52 -3.65 1.38 -3.99
N ALA A 53 -4.57 2.15 -3.40
CA ALA A 53 -5.79 2.57 -4.09
C ALA A 53 -5.48 3.44 -5.32
N PHE A 54 -4.55 4.39 -5.22
CA PHE A 54 -4.11 5.18 -6.37
C PHE A 54 -3.48 4.33 -7.47
N ILE A 55 -2.64 3.34 -7.12
CA ILE A 55 -2.06 2.39 -8.07
C ILE A 55 -3.16 1.66 -8.83
N CYS A 56 -4.14 1.09 -8.12
CA CYS A 56 -5.25 0.35 -8.73
C CYS A 56 -6.08 1.22 -9.68
N ILE A 57 -6.42 2.45 -9.27
CA ILE A 57 -7.22 3.36 -10.08
C ILE A 57 -6.43 3.84 -11.29
N ALA A 58 -5.16 4.24 -11.11
CA ALA A 58 -4.32 4.68 -12.21
C ALA A 58 -4.09 3.57 -13.22
N TRP A 59 -3.85 2.34 -12.74
CA TRP A 59 -3.72 1.15 -13.58
C TRP A 59 -5.00 0.89 -14.39
N TYR A 60 -6.18 0.94 -13.74
CA TYR A 60 -7.47 0.83 -14.40
C TYR A 60 -7.64 1.89 -15.50
N ARG A 61 -7.33 3.17 -15.20
CA ARG A 61 -7.42 4.28 -16.17
C ARG A 61 -6.48 4.10 -17.36
N ILE A 62 -5.26 3.60 -17.13
CA ILE A 62 -4.29 3.30 -18.20
C ILE A 62 -4.80 2.18 -19.11
N VAL A 63 -5.28 1.08 -18.54
CA VAL A 63 -5.78 -0.08 -19.30
C VAL A 63 -7.03 0.30 -20.11
N MET A 64 -7.95 1.01 -19.49
CA MET A 64 -9.20 1.44 -20.12
C MET A 64 -9.06 2.71 -20.97
N LYS A 65 -7.85 3.29 -21.04
CA LYS A 65 -7.55 4.53 -21.80
C LYS A 65 -8.49 5.69 -21.42
N VAL A 66 -8.74 5.86 -20.12
CA VAL A 66 -9.61 6.92 -19.59
C VAL A 66 -8.78 8.17 -19.28
N GLY A 67 -9.21 9.33 -19.75
CA GLY A 67 -8.61 10.62 -19.48
C GLY A 67 -7.20 10.80 -20.07
N ASN A 68 -6.39 11.65 -19.42
CA ASN A 68 -5.05 11.98 -19.89
C ASN A 68 -4.04 10.87 -19.56
N ALA A 69 -3.44 10.28 -20.60
CA ALA A 69 -2.47 9.20 -20.45
C ALA A 69 -1.24 9.62 -19.62
N VAL A 70 -0.69 10.80 -19.85
CA VAL A 70 0.51 11.29 -19.11
C VAL A 70 0.19 11.44 -17.63
N GLY A 71 -0.95 12.04 -17.29
CA GLY A 71 -1.40 12.17 -15.89
C GLY A 71 -1.56 10.82 -15.20
N ASN A 72 -2.16 9.85 -15.88
CA ASN A 72 -2.36 8.51 -15.34
C ASN A 72 -1.04 7.78 -15.07
N TYR A 73 -0.07 7.87 -15.99
CA TYR A 73 1.27 7.29 -15.77
C TYR A 73 2.03 7.99 -14.64
N SER A 74 1.89 9.32 -14.51
CA SER A 74 2.51 10.07 -13.41
C SER A 74 1.92 9.67 -12.06
N VAL A 75 0.59 9.58 -11.96
CA VAL A 75 -0.07 9.12 -10.73
C VAL A 75 0.36 7.70 -10.40
N TYR A 76 0.41 6.81 -11.38
CA TYR A 76 0.87 5.44 -11.17
C TYR A 76 2.31 5.40 -10.63
N ALA A 77 3.25 6.13 -11.25
CA ALA A 77 4.64 6.16 -10.84
C ALA A 77 4.82 6.71 -9.41
N ILE A 78 4.23 7.87 -9.12
CA ILE A 78 4.34 8.52 -7.80
C ILE A 78 3.74 7.63 -6.71
N SER A 79 2.55 7.08 -6.97
CA SER A 79 1.88 6.20 -6.00
C SER A 79 2.65 4.90 -5.77
N SER A 80 3.29 4.36 -6.80
CA SER A 80 4.10 3.15 -6.69
C SER A 80 5.36 3.38 -5.85
N VAL A 81 6.02 4.51 -6.00
CA VAL A 81 7.15 4.92 -5.15
C VAL A 81 6.68 5.09 -3.70
N ALA A 82 5.59 5.83 -3.48
CA ALA A 82 5.02 6.01 -2.15
C ALA A 82 4.64 4.68 -1.49
N PHE A 83 4.07 3.75 -2.25
CA PHE A 83 3.71 2.41 -1.79
C PHE A 83 4.93 1.61 -1.35
N CYS A 84 5.99 1.57 -2.17
CA CYS A 84 7.23 0.87 -1.86
C CYS A 84 7.93 1.42 -0.61
N LEU A 85 7.87 2.76 -0.40
CA LEU A 85 8.54 3.43 0.72
C LEU A 85 7.72 3.43 2.01
N SER A 86 6.40 3.22 1.94
CA SER A 86 5.52 3.28 3.11
C SER A 86 5.67 2.10 4.07
N ARG A 87 6.15 0.95 3.58
CA ARG A 87 6.34 -0.27 4.37
C ARG A 87 7.57 -1.05 3.92
N THR A 88 8.24 -1.70 4.86
CA THR A 88 9.37 -2.60 4.59
C THR A 88 9.03 -3.69 3.58
N ASN A 89 7.81 -4.24 3.66
CA ASN A 89 7.30 -5.25 2.73
C ASN A 89 6.66 -4.65 1.45
N GLY A 90 6.60 -3.32 1.32
CA GLY A 90 5.96 -2.63 0.20
C GLY A 90 6.60 -2.99 -1.14
N TRP A 91 7.92 -3.10 -1.18
CA TRP A 91 8.66 -3.46 -2.38
C TRP A 91 8.29 -4.86 -2.91
N TYR A 92 8.25 -5.87 -2.03
CA TYR A 92 7.85 -7.23 -2.41
C TYR A 92 6.39 -7.31 -2.85
N SER A 93 5.51 -6.59 -2.15
CA SER A 93 4.09 -6.50 -2.49
C SER A 93 3.88 -5.84 -3.85
N PHE A 94 4.62 -4.77 -4.16
CA PHE A 94 4.55 -4.10 -5.46
C PHE A 94 5.11 -4.98 -6.59
N LEU A 95 6.18 -5.74 -6.34
CA LEU A 95 6.69 -6.72 -7.29
C LEU A 95 5.62 -7.77 -7.62
N ALA A 96 4.98 -8.35 -6.61
CA ALA A 96 3.91 -9.33 -6.79
C ALA A 96 2.71 -8.74 -7.57
N ILE A 97 2.25 -7.55 -7.20
CA ILE A 97 1.18 -6.84 -7.92
C ILE A 97 1.56 -6.60 -9.37
N SER A 98 2.80 -6.18 -9.64
CA SER A 98 3.29 -5.92 -10.99
C SER A 98 3.34 -7.19 -11.83
N LEU A 99 3.76 -8.32 -11.27
CA LEU A 99 3.77 -9.62 -11.95
C LEU A 99 2.34 -10.12 -12.25
N ILE A 100 1.42 -9.97 -11.30
CA ILE A 100 0.01 -10.32 -11.48
C ILE A 100 -0.60 -9.41 -12.57
N ALA A 101 -0.36 -8.11 -12.51
CA ALA A 101 -0.82 -7.16 -13.50
C ALA A 101 -0.32 -7.50 -14.91
N LEU A 102 0.90 -7.99 -15.04
CA LEU A 102 1.47 -8.51 -16.28
C LEU A 102 0.74 -9.73 -16.82
N ALA A 103 0.38 -10.67 -15.95
CA ALA A 103 -0.33 -11.88 -16.35
C ALA A 103 -1.73 -11.57 -16.89
N PHE A 104 -2.40 -10.55 -16.37
CA PHE A 104 -3.76 -10.17 -16.76
C PHE A 104 -3.83 -9.10 -17.86
N THR A 105 -2.82 -8.23 -17.99
CA THR A 105 -2.73 -7.29 -19.11
C THR A 105 -1.87 -7.90 -20.20
N SER A 106 -2.50 -8.14 -21.36
CA SER A 106 -1.75 -8.46 -22.57
C SER A 106 -0.46 -7.62 -22.61
N LEU A 107 0.70 -8.25 -22.85
CA LEU A 107 2.06 -7.69 -22.91
C LEU A 107 2.23 -6.41 -23.78
N ARG A 108 1.14 -5.83 -24.22
CA ARG A 108 1.06 -4.67 -25.11
C ARG A 108 1.36 -3.33 -24.43
N ASN A 109 1.39 -3.25 -23.08
CA ASN A 109 1.66 -1.99 -22.35
C ASN A 109 3.11 -1.93 -21.81
N TRP A 110 4.08 -1.96 -22.72
CA TRP A 110 5.52 -1.85 -22.38
C TRP A 110 5.87 -0.63 -21.50
N LYS A 111 5.09 0.47 -21.62
CA LYS A 111 5.29 1.67 -20.80
C LYS A 111 5.02 1.41 -19.34
N LEU A 112 3.96 0.67 -19.03
CA LEU A 112 3.60 0.32 -17.65
C LEU A 112 4.66 -0.57 -17.02
N LEU A 113 5.15 -1.55 -17.78
CA LEU A 113 6.26 -2.43 -17.41
C LEU A 113 7.53 -1.62 -17.13
N GLY A 114 7.90 -0.73 -18.05
CA GLY A 114 9.08 0.10 -17.90
C GLY A 114 9.01 0.96 -16.64
N ILE A 115 7.85 1.58 -16.37
CA ILE A 115 7.66 2.38 -15.15
C ILE A 115 7.77 1.51 -13.90
N SER A 116 7.12 0.33 -13.86
CA SER A 116 7.21 -0.58 -12.72
C SER A 116 8.64 -1.04 -12.47
N ALA A 117 9.38 -1.37 -13.52
CA ALA A 117 10.79 -1.76 -13.42
C ALA A 117 11.67 -0.62 -12.89
N VAL A 118 11.47 0.60 -13.40
CA VAL A 118 12.20 1.79 -12.92
C VAL A 118 11.88 2.07 -11.45
N VAL A 119 10.60 1.99 -11.04
CA VAL A 119 10.19 2.17 -9.64
C VAL A 119 10.83 1.11 -8.75
N LEU A 120 10.78 -0.16 -9.13
CA LEU A 120 11.40 -1.25 -8.36
C LEU A 120 12.92 -1.06 -8.23
N LEU A 121 13.58 -0.70 -9.31
CA LEU A 121 15.02 -0.48 -9.31
C LEU A 121 15.41 0.74 -8.46
N SER A 122 14.73 1.86 -8.64
CA SER A 122 15.02 3.10 -7.91
C SER A 122 14.75 2.96 -6.42
N THR A 123 13.65 2.32 -6.04
CA THR A 123 13.32 2.07 -4.63
C THR A 123 14.25 1.03 -4.00
N TRP A 124 14.69 0.02 -4.75
CA TRP A 124 15.69 -0.93 -4.28
C TRP A 124 17.04 -0.26 -4.01
N ILE A 125 17.51 0.60 -4.93
CA ILE A 125 18.74 1.39 -4.74
C ILE A 125 18.61 2.32 -3.53
N LEU A 126 17.44 2.93 -3.34
CA LEU A 126 17.21 3.82 -2.21
C LEU A 126 17.21 3.06 -0.88
N LEU A 127 16.53 1.91 -0.81
CA LEU A 127 16.34 1.15 0.42
C LEU A 127 17.57 0.37 0.87
N ASN A 128 18.47 -0.01 -0.03
CA ASN A 128 19.66 -0.79 0.32
C ASN A 128 20.91 0.10 0.35
N PRO A 129 21.56 0.45 -0.79
CA PRO A 129 22.86 1.11 -0.71
C PRO A 129 22.81 2.54 -0.19
N VAL A 130 21.72 3.29 -0.40
CA VAL A 130 21.64 4.68 0.05
C VAL A 130 21.39 4.77 1.54
N LEU A 131 20.52 3.93 2.09
CA LEU A 131 20.27 3.88 3.53
C LEU A 131 21.51 3.38 4.29
N ASP A 132 22.20 2.38 3.75
CA ASP A 132 23.47 1.89 4.33
C ASP A 132 24.55 2.98 4.33
N TRP A 133 24.65 3.76 3.25
CA TRP A 133 25.60 4.86 3.13
C TRP A 133 25.33 6.01 4.13
N ILE A 134 24.05 6.29 4.42
CA ILE A 134 23.62 7.30 5.41
C ILE A 134 23.79 6.78 6.87
N GLY A 135 24.15 5.49 7.05
CA GLY A 135 24.28 4.86 8.37
C GLY A 135 22.93 4.53 9.03
N SER A 136 21.85 4.55 8.23
CA SER A 136 20.55 4.06 8.67
C SER A 136 20.62 2.54 8.74
N LYS A 137 20.45 1.98 9.94
CA LYS A 137 20.35 0.52 10.08
C LYS A 137 19.17 0.03 9.26
N GLY A 138 19.41 -0.94 8.40
CA GLY A 138 18.39 -1.63 7.63
C GLY A 138 17.28 -2.23 8.50
N ILE A 139 16.36 -2.91 7.88
CA ILE A 139 15.17 -3.53 8.50
C ILE A 139 15.54 -4.16 9.85
N ASP A 140 15.01 -3.61 10.93
CA ASP A 140 15.21 -4.17 12.26
C ASP A 140 14.48 -5.52 12.31
N TYR A 141 15.20 -6.63 12.51
CA TYR A 141 14.62 -7.95 12.68
C TYR A 141 13.55 -7.99 13.77
N LEU A 142 13.65 -7.08 14.76
CA LEU A 142 12.65 -6.87 15.79
C LEU A 142 11.28 -6.46 15.22
N GLU A 143 11.23 -5.77 14.08
CA GLU A 143 9.93 -5.41 13.45
C GLU A 143 9.24 -6.65 12.83
N ILE A 144 10.01 -7.60 12.32
CA ILE A 144 9.48 -8.88 11.80
C ILE A 144 8.94 -9.73 12.95
N LEU A 145 9.63 -9.71 14.08
CA LEU A 145 9.26 -10.48 15.28
C LEU A 145 8.22 -9.76 16.16
N SER A 146 7.88 -8.50 15.87
CA SER A 146 6.99 -7.71 16.73
C SER A 146 5.61 -8.35 16.93
N THR A 147 5.03 -8.94 15.89
CA THR A 147 3.72 -9.61 15.98
C THR A 147 3.77 -10.91 16.79
N PRO A 148 4.70 -11.85 16.56
CA PRO A 148 4.88 -13.00 17.43
C PRO A 148 5.18 -12.63 18.88
N LEU A 149 6.06 -11.67 19.13
CA LEU A 149 6.39 -11.21 20.48
C LEU A 149 5.20 -10.60 21.20
N GLN A 150 4.35 -9.81 20.51
CA GLN A 150 3.11 -9.30 21.07
C GLN A 150 2.10 -10.39 21.38
N GLN A 151 2.04 -11.45 20.59
CA GLN A 151 1.18 -12.59 20.85
C GLN A 151 1.66 -13.37 22.08
N ILE A 152 2.95 -13.63 22.19
CA ILE A 152 3.58 -14.28 23.33
C ILE A 152 3.36 -13.46 24.60
N SER A 153 3.60 -12.15 24.57
CA SER A 153 3.39 -11.28 25.73
C SER A 153 1.93 -11.22 26.17
N ARG A 154 0.96 -11.30 25.24
CA ARG A 154 -0.47 -11.39 25.57
C ARG A 154 -0.82 -12.70 26.25
N VAL A 155 -0.25 -13.82 25.83
CA VAL A 155 -0.46 -15.13 26.46
C VAL A 155 0.10 -15.11 27.88
N ILE A 156 1.31 -14.58 28.07
CA ILE A 156 1.94 -14.45 29.40
C ILE A 156 1.11 -13.54 30.31
N TRP A 157 0.59 -12.43 29.81
CA TRP A 157 -0.20 -11.48 30.62
C TRP A 157 -1.63 -11.97 30.90
N SER A 158 -2.16 -12.89 30.10
CA SER A 158 -3.54 -13.38 30.31
C SER A 158 -3.69 -14.43 31.42
N ASP A 159 -2.69 -14.61 32.29
CA ASP A 159 -2.69 -15.62 33.38
C ASP A 159 -3.02 -17.03 32.86
N TYR A 160 -2.67 -17.32 31.63
CA TYR A 160 -2.80 -18.67 31.11
C TYR A 160 -1.82 -19.54 31.89
N ASP A 161 -2.32 -20.67 32.43
CA ASP A 161 -1.53 -21.67 33.16
C ASP A 161 -0.44 -22.22 32.22
N LEU A 162 0.68 -21.49 32.10
CA LEU A 162 1.84 -21.93 31.34
C LEU A 162 2.43 -23.15 32.08
N LYS A 163 2.67 -24.21 31.34
CA LYS A 163 3.38 -25.35 31.90
C LYS A 163 4.75 -24.91 32.42
N PRO A 164 5.22 -25.47 33.54
CA PRO A 164 6.53 -25.12 34.13
C PRO A 164 7.69 -25.19 33.10
N ASP A 165 7.59 -26.11 32.14
CA ASP A 165 8.58 -26.28 31.06
C ASP A 165 8.57 -25.13 30.06
N ASP A 166 7.40 -24.51 29.82
CA ASP A 166 7.29 -23.38 28.90
C ASP A 166 7.81 -22.07 29.53
N VAL A 167 7.68 -21.95 30.87
CA VAL A 167 8.24 -20.80 31.62
C VAL A 167 9.77 -20.87 31.63
N ALA A 168 10.36 -22.03 31.76
CA ALA A 168 11.80 -22.20 31.75
C ALA A 168 12.46 -21.80 30.40
N LEU A 169 11.72 -21.97 29.29
CA LEU A 169 12.16 -21.54 27.95
C LEU A 169 12.10 -20.03 27.72
N LEU A 170 11.34 -19.30 28.56
CA LEU A 170 11.22 -17.84 28.45
C LEU A 170 12.24 -17.09 29.30
N ASP A 171 12.92 -17.78 30.24
CA ASP A 171 13.95 -17.24 31.13
C ASP A 171 15.38 -17.44 30.56
N GLU A 172 15.59 -18.12 29.42
CA GLU A 172 16.81 -18.23 28.66
C GLU A 172 16.91 -17.14 27.55
#